data_a06b6f8c0391fb0d8c208b92f59a8a20
#
_entry.id   a06b6f8c0391fb0d8c208b92f59a8a20
#
_cell.length_a   1.000
_cell.length_b   1.000
_cell.length_c   1.000
_cell.angle_alpha   90.00
_cell.angle_beta   90.00
_cell.angle_gamma   90.00
#
_symmetry.space_group_name_H-M   'P 1'
#
loop_
_entity.id
_entity.type
_entity.pdbx_description
1 polymer ?
#
loop_
_entity_poly.entity_id
_entity_poly.type
_entity_poly.pdbx_seq_one_letter_code
_entity_poly.pdbx_strand_id
1 'polypeptide(L)'
;RKYLQGNSNFLEVVNTWIGTERDVRDFQSGNWAVEVKTTHGNNHQKVHISSERQLDTTNLANLFLYHISLEQMQNSGESLNDIVDSVLECLQSDALALNKFKSKIYEVGYFDMQRSLYESIGYFIRQNTFYKVENDFPRIQESEIRVGIGDVKYSIILSQCTNFIVDEEIILETIIPKQIDFKWTTRN
;
A
#
# COMPACT_ATOMS: atom_id res chain seq x y z
N ARG A 1 4.85 7.42 -2.20
CA ARG A 1 5.77 8.56 -2.15
C ARG A 1 6.17 8.92 -0.73
N LYS A 2 5.25 9.17 0.20
CA LYS A 2 5.55 9.55 1.60
C LYS A 2 6.48 8.56 2.30
N TYR A 3 6.28 7.26 2.07
CA TYR A 3 7.14 6.22 2.62
C TYR A 3 8.57 6.29 2.06
N LEU A 4 8.75 6.58 0.77
CA LEU A 4 10.06 6.85 0.17
C LEU A 4 10.73 8.08 0.78
N GLN A 5 10.00 9.18 0.90
CA GLN A 5 10.52 10.44 1.43
C GLN A 5 10.95 10.35 2.91
N GLY A 6 10.30 9.47 3.68
CA GLY A 6 10.63 9.24 5.09
C GLY A 6 11.74 8.21 5.33
N ASN A 7 12.29 7.57 4.28
CA ASN A 7 13.25 6.49 4.42
C ASN A 7 14.56 6.78 3.68
N SER A 8 15.69 6.36 4.26
CA SER A 8 17.02 6.51 3.64
C SER A 8 17.43 5.30 2.79
N ASN A 9 16.75 4.16 2.92
CA ASN A 9 17.03 2.94 2.17
C ASN A 9 15.92 2.71 1.13
N PHE A 10 16.06 3.33 -0.03
CA PHE A 10 15.06 3.25 -1.10
C PHE A 10 14.87 1.83 -1.64
N LEU A 11 15.94 1.05 -1.74
CA LEU A 11 15.84 -0.33 -2.23
C LEU A 11 14.97 -1.18 -1.29
N GLU A 12 15.14 -1.04 0.01
CA GLU A 12 14.31 -1.73 1.00
C GLU A 12 12.84 -1.33 0.85
N VAL A 13 12.56 -0.02 0.74
CA VAL A 13 11.20 0.49 0.51
C VAL A 13 10.57 -0.11 -0.74
N VAL A 14 11.29 -0.13 -1.86
CA VAL A 14 10.79 -0.70 -3.12
C VAL A 14 10.53 -2.21 -2.98
N ASN A 15 11.37 -2.92 -2.22
CA ASN A 15 11.18 -4.36 -1.99
C ASN A 15 9.93 -4.66 -1.15
N THR A 16 9.49 -3.76 -0.27
CA THR A 16 8.25 -3.97 0.50
C THR A 16 6.99 -4.04 -0.37
N TRP A 17 7.02 -3.47 -1.59
CA TRP A 17 5.90 -3.55 -2.53
C TRP A 17 5.86 -4.92 -3.21
N ILE A 18 5.15 -5.86 -2.60
CA ILE A 18 5.06 -7.27 -3.03
C ILE A 18 3.81 -7.57 -3.87
N GLY A 19 2.84 -6.67 -3.90
CA GLY A 19 1.61 -6.85 -4.72
C GLY A 19 1.88 -7.06 -6.21
N THR A 20 3.01 -6.56 -6.73
CA THR A 20 3.46 -6.81 -8.11
C THR A 20 3.85 -8.27 -8.36
N GLU A 21 4.25 -9.00 -7.33
CA GLU A 21 4.69 -10.40 -7.38
C GLU A 21 3.52 -11.38 -7.22
N ARG A 22 2.28 -10.89 -7.31
CA ARG A 22 1.04 -11.63 -7.06
C ARG A 22 0.94 -12.20 -5.65
N ASP A 23 1.61 -11.54 -4.70
CA ASP A 23 1.48 -11.85 -3.29
C ASP A 23 0.09 -11.47 -2.77
N VAL A 24 -0.22 -11.91 -1.58
CA VAL A 24 -1.54 -11.75 -0.95
C VAL A 24 -1.84 -10.29 -0.64
N ARG A 25 -0.80 -9.50 -0.32
CA ARG A 25 -0.89 -8.09 0.12
C ARG A 25 -0.09 -7.17 -0.78
N ASP A 26 -0.37 -5.87 -0.69
CA ASP A 26 0.32 -4.89 -1.52
C ASP A 26 1.72 -4.54 -0.99
N PHE A 27 1.85 -4.31 0.33
CA PHE A 27 3.13 -3.99 0.96
C PHE A 27 3.33 -4.84 2.21
N GLN A 28 4.54 -5.37 2.37
CA GLN A 28 4.93 -6.12 3.57
C GLN A 28 6.42 -6.05 3.83
N SER A 29 6.81 -5.96 5.09
CA SER A 29 8.18 -6.15 5.55
C SER A 29 8.19 -6.62 7.00
N GLY A 30 8.98 -7.67 7.28
CA GLY A 30 9.07 -8.22 8.63
C GLY A 30 7.69 -8.59 9.20
N ASN A 31 7.28 -7.87 10.22
CA ASN A 31 6.05 -8.14 10.97
C ASN A 31 4.92 -7.14 10.72
N TRP A 32 5.04 -6.27 9.70
CA TRP A 32 3.97 -5.37 9.30
C TRP A 32 3.57 -5.57 7.84
N ALA A 33 2.31 -5.25 7.54
CA ALA A 33 1.80 -5.22 6.17
C ALA A 33 0.74 -4.12 5.99
N VAL A 34 0.57 -3.70 4.73
CA VAL A 34 -0.47 -2.78 4.30
C VAL A 34 -1.17 -3.36 3.08
N GLU A 35 -2.48 -3.50 3.17
CA GLU A 35 -3.37 -3.76 2.04
C GLU A 35 -3.97 -2.44 1.57
N VAL A 36 -3.92 -2.16 0.27
CA VAL A 36 -4.43 -0.92 -0.33
C VAL A 36 -5.72 -1.21 -1.10
N LYS A 37 -6.76 -0.46 -0.81
CA LYS A 37 -8.02 -0.54 -1.55
C LYS A 37 -8.40 0.82 -2.08
N THR A 38 -8.71 0.88 -3.37
CA THR A 38 -9.20 2.09 -4.00
C THR A 38 -10.67 1.96 -4.36
N THR A 39 -11.40 3.06 -4.21
CA THR A 39 -12.77 3.18 -4.69
C THR A 39 -12.91 4.44 -5.52
N HIS A 40 -13.81 4.40 -6.49
CA HIS A 40 -14.16 5.56 -7.31
C HIS A 40 -15.69 5.66 -7.45
N GLY A 41 -16.18 6.85 -7.78
CA GLY A 41 -17.63 7.10 -7.93
C GLY A 41 -18.36 7.16 -6.60
N ASN A 42 -19.63 6.77 -6.58
CA ASN A 42 -20.54 6.97 -5.44
C ASN A 42 -20.44 5.88 -4.36
N ASN A 43 -19.73 4.76 -4.61
CA ASN A 43 -19.64 3.64 -3.67
C ASN A 43 -18.31 3.63 -2.90
N HIS A 44 -17.99 4.75 -2.27
CA HIS A 44 -16.72 4.95 -1.55
C HIS A 44 -16.69 4.34 -0.13
N GLN A 45 -17.78 3.70 0.32
CA GLN A 45 -17.85 3.11 1.65
C GLN A 45 -17.75 1.58 1.68
N LYS A 46 -17.55 0.96 0.52
CA LYS A 46 -17.46 -0.48 0.40
C LYS A 46 -16.21 -0.90 -0.34
N VAL A 47 -15.40 -1.72 0.27
CA VAL A 47 -14.20 -2.30 -0.35
C VAL A 47 -14.35 -3.79 -0.55
N HIS A 48 -13.72 -4.30 -1.60
CA HIS A 48 -13.69 -5.71 -1.95
C HIS A 48 -12.39 -6.36 -1.46
N ILE A 49 -12.52 -7.45 -0.70
CA ILE A 49 -11.43 -8.31 -0.28
C ILE A 49 -11.45 -9.53 -1.18
N SER A 50 -10.35 -9.76 -1.89
CA SER A 50 -10.25 -10.79 -2.93
C SER A 50 -9.86 -12.17 -2.40
N SER A 51 -9.37 -12.24 -1.16
CA SER A 51 -9.01 -13.46 -0.45
C SER A 51 -9.04 -13.20 1.05
N GLU A 52 -9.42 -14.19 1.83
CA GLU A 52 -9.35 -14.21 3.30
C GLU A 52 -7.96 -13.88 3.82
N ARG A 53 -6.92 -14.18 3.03
CA ARG A 53 -5.52 -13.98 3.41
C ARG A 53 -5.10 -12.50 3.42
N GLN A 54 -5.78 -11.65 2.66
CA GLN A 54 -5.40 -10.22 2.57
C GLN A 54 -5.43 -9.53 3.93
N LEU A 55 -6.41 -9.88 4.77
CA LEU A 55 -6.59 -9.30 6.10
C LEU A 55 -6.33 -10.28 7.25
N ASP A 56 -5.68 -11.41 6.97
CA ASP A 56 -5.24 -12.33 8.00
C ASP A 56 -4.02 -11.74 8.74
N THR A 57 -4.10 -11.69 10.07
CA THR A 57 -3.04 -11.13 10.93
C THR A 57 -2.04 -12.17 11.41
N THR A 58 -2.14 -13.42 10.97
CA THR A 58 -1.21 -14.47 11.36
C THR A 58 0.23 -14.07 11.00
N ASN A 59 1.13 -14.16 11.98
CA ASN A 59 2.54 -13.75 11.88
C ASN A 59 2.80 -12.26 11.63
N LEU A 60 1.81 -11.40 11.82
CA LEU A 60 1.97 -9.95 11.74
C LEU A 60 1.70 -9.30 13.11
N ALA A 61 2.55 -8.36 13.49
CA ALA A 61 2.29 -7.50 14.64
C ALA A 61 1.39 -6.32 14.24
N ASN A 62 1.50 -5.86 13.00
CA ASN A 62 0.70 -4.76 12.49
C ASN A 62 0.21 -5.04 11.07
N LEU A 63 -1.10 -4.98 10.89
CA LEU A 63 -1.73 -5.01 9.57
C LEU A 63 -2.64 -3.79 9.45
N PHE A 64 -2.50 -3.10 8.32
CA PHE A 64 -3.31 -1.92 8.03
C PHE A 64 -4.05 -2.11 6.71
N LEU A 65 -5.29 -1.63 6.67
CA LEU A 65 -6.05 -1.43 5.45
C LEU A 65 -6.00 0.07 5.10
N TYR A 66 -5.38 0.40 3.98
CA TYR A 66 -5.34 1.77 3.46
C TYR A 66 -6.40 1.92 2.37
N HIS A 67 -7.43 2.70 2.67
CA HIS A 67 -8.48 3.01 1.71
C HIS A 67 -8.26 4.40 1.10
N ILE A 68 -8.34 4.48 -0.23
CA ILE A 68 -8.25 5.72 -1.00
C ILE A 68 -9.51 5.84 -1.86
N SER A 69 -10.30 6.88 -1.61
CA SER A 69 -11.42 7.27 -2.46
C SER A 69 -10.93 8.25 -3.52
N LEU A 70 -11.08 7.88 -4.77
CA LEU A 70 -10.59 8.63 -5.93
C LEU A 70 -11.74 9.24 -6.72
N GLU A 71 -11.49 10.42 -7.24
CA GLU A 71 -12.27 11.02 -8.32
C GLU A 71 -11.44 10.97 -9.60
N GLN A 72 -12.01 10.38 -10.64
CA GLN A 72 -11.41 10.31 -11.96
C GLN A 72 -11.93 11.45 -12.80
N MET A 73 -11.03 12.20 -13.41
CA MET A 73 -11.36 13.30 -14.30
C MET A 73 -10.59 13.21 -15.62
N GLN A 74 -11.21 13.67 -16.68
CA GLN A 74 -10.58 13.71 -17.99
C GLN A 74 -9.73 14.99 -18.11
N ASN A 75 -8.48 14.84 -18.52
CA ASN A 75 -7.52 15.92 -18.73
C ASN A 75 -7.27 16.81 -17.48
N SER A 76 -7.47 16.28 -16.29
CA SER A 76 -7.26 17.00 -15.03
C SER A 76 -6.93 16.04 -13.90
N GLY A 77 -6.17 16.50 -12.91
CA GLY A 77 -5.69 15.67 -11.79
C GLY A 77 -4.34 15.04 -12.08
N GLU A 78 -3.87 14.20 -11.16
CA GLU A 78 -2.60 13.49 -11.27
C GLU A 78 -2.78 12.21 -12.09
N SER A 79 -2.12 12.11 -13.23
CA SER A 79 -2.17 10.92 -14.10
C SER A 79 -1.30 9.79 -13.52
N LEU A 80 -1.48 8.57 -14.05
CA LEU A 80 -0.59 7.46 -13.71
C LEU A 80 0.86 7.77 -14.10
N ASN A 81 1.07 8.46 -15.21
CA ASN A 81 2.40 8.89 -15.65
C ASN A 81 3.05 9.83 -14.62
N ASP A 82 2.31 10.82 -14.12
CA ASP A 82 2.82 11.76 -13.12
C ASP A 82 3.22 11.05 -11.83
N ILE A 83 2.42 10.07 -11.40
CA ILE A 83 2.73 9.25 -10.21
C ILE A 83 4.02 8.46 -10.43
N VAL A 84 4.15 7.77 -11.57
CA VAL A 84 5.34 6.97 -11.90
C VAL A 84 6.57 7.87 -11.99
N ASP A 85 6.48 8.99 -12.71
CA ASP A 85 7.60 9.93 -12.88
C ASP A 85 8.05 10.50 -11.52
N SER A 86 7.13 10.86 -10.66
CA SER A 86 7.47 11.35 -9.32
C SER A 86 8.17 10.31 -8.43
N VAL A 87 7.84 9.03 -8.57
CA VAL A 87 8.55 7.96 -7.86
C VAL A 87 9.93 7.74 -8.47
N LEU A 88 10.04 7.72 -9.81
CA LEU A 88 11.33 7.60 -10.49
C LEU A 88 12.28 8.73 -10.10
N GLU A 89 11.78 9.97 -9.98
CA GLU A 89 12.55 11.12 -9.52
C GLU A 89 13.06 10.92 -8.10
N CYS A 90 12.21 10.47 -7.17
CA CYS A 90 12.64 10.15 -5.80
C CYS A 90 13.76 9.10 -5.75
N LEU A 91 13.79 8.17 -6.71
CA LEU A 91 14.74 7.06 -6.74
C LEU A 91 16.01 7.34 -7.55
N GLN A 92 16.16 8.52 -8.17
CA GLN A 92 17.29 8.84 -9.08
C GLN A 92 18.67 8.65 -8.45
N SER A 93 18.79 8.87 -7.15
CA SER A 93 20.07 8.73 -6.42
C SER A 93 20.44 7.28 -6.07
N ASP A 94 19.52 6.32 -6.23
CA ASP A 94 19.73 4.90 -5.95
C ASP A 94 19.43 4.05 -7.18
N ALA A 95 20.47 3.71 -7.93
CA ALA A 95 20.33 2.96 -9.18
C ALA A 95 19.72 1.55 -8.99
N LEU A 96 19.95 0.91 -7.84
CA LEU A 96 19.38 -0.41 -7.56
C LEU A 96 17.87 -0.31 -7.29
N ALA A 97 17.47 0.62 -6.44
CA ALA A 97 16.06 0.90 -6.17
C ALA A 97 15.31 1.32 -7.44
N LEU A 98 15.92 2.21 -8.25
CA LEU A 98 15.36 2.67 -9.51
C LEU A 98 15.10 1.51 -10.47
N ASN A 99 16.10 0.63 -10.68
CA ASN A 99 15.96 -0.51 -11.57
C ASN A 99 14.94 -1.53 -11.03
N LYS A 100 14.90 -1.77 -9.72
CA LYS A 100 13.91 -2.66 -9.12
C LYS A 100 12.50 -2.11 -9.29
N PHE A 101 12.29 -0.81 -9.09
CA PHE A 101 10.99 -0.18 -9.30
C PHE A 101 10.55 -0.29 -10.76
N LYS A 102 11.43 0.00 -11.73
CA LYS A 102 11.13 -0.16 -13.16
C LYS A 102 10.73 -1.60 -13.51
N SER A 103 11.40 -2.60 -12.96
CA SER A 103 11.02 -4.00 -13.13
C SER A 103 9.61 -4.28 -12.61
N LYS A 104 9.31 -3.80 -11.39
CA LYS A 104 7.99 -4.01 -10.77
C LYS A 104 6.85 -3.37 -11.55
N ILE A 105 6.99 -2.11 -12.00
CA ILE A 105 5.94 -1.48 -12.82
C ILE A 105 5.75 -2.18 -14.16
N TYR A 106 6.83 -2.71 -14.75
CA TYR A 106 6.75 -3.52 -15.97
C TYR A 106 5.95 -4.82 -15.74
N GLU A 107 6.18 -5.51 -14.61
CA GLU A 107 5.46 -6.74 -14.23
C GLU A 107 3.96 -6.52 -14.06
N VAL A 108 3.53 -5.35 -13.59
CA VAL A 108 2.10 -5.00 -13.48
C VAL A 108 1.51 -4.38 -14.75
N GLY A 109 2.29 -4.35 -15.84
CA GLY A 109 1.81 -3.94 -17.16
C GLY A 109 1.91 -2.46 -17.47
N TYR A 110 2.71 -1.69 -16.74
CA TYR A 110 3.02 -0.31 -17.12
C TYR A 110 4.21 -0.29 -18.08
N PHE A 111 3.97 0.17 -19.29
CA PHE A 111 4.98 0.23 -20.36
C PHE A 111 5.16 1.66 -20.87
N ASP A 112 6.40 2.13 -20.94
CA ASP A 112 6.72 3.49 -21.43
C ASP A 112 6.15 3.76 -22.84
N MET A 113 6.11 2.74 -23.72
CA MET A 113 5.53 2.86 -25.06
C MET A 113 4.02 3.12 -25.05
N GLN A 114 3.34 2.87 -23.91
CA GLN A 114 1.89 3.03 -23.75
C GLN A 114 1.51 4.25 -22.92
N ARG A 115 2.44 5.14 -22.61
CA ARG A 115 2.21 6.32 -21.77
C ARG A 115 1.05 7.18 -22.25
N SER A 116 0.89 7.33 -23.57
CA SER A 116 -0.23 8.10 -24.17
C SER A 116 -1.62 7.57 -23.79
N LEU A 117 -1.74 6.30 -23.40
CA LEU A 117 -3.00 5.72 -22.93
C LEU A 117 -3.42 6.24 -21.54
N TYR A 118 -2.46 6.74 -20.76
CA TYR A 118 -2.68 7.18 -19.38
C TYR A 118 -2.72 8.71 -19.23
N GLU A 119 -2.42 9.48 -20.28
CA GLU A 119 -2.31 10.95 -20.20
C GLU A 119 -3.65 11.65 -20.03
N SER A 120 -4.71 11.11 -20.65
CA SER A 120 -6.03 11.75 -20.66
C SER A 120 -6.83 11.57 -19.39
N ILE A 121 -6.38 10.71 -18.48
CA ILE A 121 -7.09 10.38 -17.24
C ILE A 121 -6.23 10.80 -16.06
N GLY A 122 -6.76 11.68 -15.23
CA GLY A 122 -6.14 12.04 -13.94
C GLY A 122 -7.06 11.72 -12.76
N TYR A 123 -6.47 11.71 -11.59
CA TYR A 123 -7.12 11.33 -10.36
C TYR A 123 -6.92 12.39 -9.28
N PHE A 124 -7.97 12.64 -8.51
CA PHE A 124 -7.92 13.41 -7.27
C PHE A 124 -8.28 12.50 -6.10
N ILE A 125 -7.52 12.62 -5.02
CA ILE A 125 -7.86 11.94 -3.77
C ILE A 125 -8.97 12.74 -3.09
N ARG A 126 -10.18 12.17 -3.00
CA ARG A 126 -11.30 12.74 -2.23
C ARG A 126 -11.12 12.54 -0.74
N GLN A 127 -10.69 11.33 -0.39
CA GLN A 127 -10.50 10.90 0.99
C GLN A 127 -9.51 9.76 1.01
N ASN A 128 -8.67 9.74 2.03
CA ASN A 128 -7.83 8.60 2.37
C ASN A 128 -7.98 8.30 3.86
N THR A 129 -8.00 7.01 4.19
CA THR A 129 -8.22 6.58 5.57
C THR A 129 -7.42 5.30 5.83
N PHE A 130 -6.72 5.26 6.93
CA PHE A 130 -6.07 4.06 7.42
C PHE A 130 -6.90 3.41 8.52
N TYR A 131 -7.02 2.10 8.44
CA TYR A 131 -7.65 1.26 9.47
C TYR A 131 -6.62 0.28 10.00
N LYS A 132 -6.51 0.15 11.32
CA LYS A 132 -5.74 -0.91 11.93
C LYS A 132 -6.58 -2.18 11.95
N VAL A 133 -6.06 -3.24 11.35
CA VAL A 133 -6.75 -4.53 11.27
C VAL A 133 -6.36 -5.36 12.49
N GLU A 134 -7.16 -5.26 13.53
CA GLU A 134 -6.95 -5.96 14.81
C GLU A 134 -8.29 -6.34 15.47
N ASN A 135 -8.24 -7.20 16.46
CA ASN A 135 -9.41 -7.59 17.29
C ASN A 135 -10.66 -7.88 16.42
N ASP A 136 -11.74 -7.16 16.72
CA ASP A 136 -13.06 -7.31 16.08
C ASP A 136 -13.18 -6.56 14.74
N PHE A 137 -12.07 -6.17 14.12
CA PHE A 137 -12.13 -5.61 12.76
C PHE A 137 -12.87 -6.59 11.84
N PRO A 138 -13.88 -6.14 11.06
CA PRO A 138 -14.71 -7.03 10.26
C PRO A 138 -13.89 -7.66 9.12
N ARG A 139 -13.41 -8.87 9.35
CA ARG A 139 -12.64 -9.66 8.39
C ARG A 139 -12.97 -11.13 8.52
N ILE A 140 -12.57 -11.92 7.52
CA ILE A 140 -12.57 -13.38 7.57
C ILE A 140 -11.09 -13.80 7.56
N GLN A 141 -10.67 -14.61 8.52
CA GLN A 141 -9.32 -15.16 8.62
C GLN A 141 -9.31 -16.63 8.18
N GLU A 142 -8.16 -17.10 7.68
CA GLU A 142 -8.01 -18.50 7.22
C GLU A 142 -8.36 -19.51 8.32
N SER A 143 -8.02 -19.22 9.56
CA SER A 143 -8.33 -20.06 10.74
C SER A 143 -9.82 -20.19 11.05
N GLU A 144 -10.68 -19.30 10.54
CA GLU A 144 -12.14 -19.32 10.75
C GLU A 144 -12.87 -20.10 9.66
N ILE A 145 -12.15 -20.49 8.60
CA ILE A 145 -12.73 -21.16 7.46
C ILE A 145 -12.69 -22.67 7.66
N ARG A 146 -13.79 -23.35 7.32
CA ARG A 146 -13.88 -24.81 7.41
C ARG A 146 -12.93 -25.47 6.40
N VAL A 147 -12.36 -26.60 6.79
CA VAL A 147 -11.54 -27.44 5.91
C VAL A 147 -12.28 -27.74 4.61
N GLY A 148 -11.61 -27.51 3.48
CA GLY A 148 -12.19 -27.71 2.15
C GLY A 148 -12.85 -26.46 1.53
N ILE A 149 -12.83 -25.33 2.22
CA ILE A 149 -13.23 -24.01 1.69
C ILE A 149 -11.98 -23.15 1.54
N GLY A 150 -11.87 -22.42 0.43
CA GLY A 150 -10.80 -21.46 0.18
C GLY A 150 -11.26 -20.40 -0.82
N ASP A 151 -10.37 -19.44 -1.12
CA ASP A 151 -10.62 -18.34 -2.05
C ASP A 151 -11.87 -17.51 -1.69
N VAL A 152 -12.08 -17.26 -0.38
CA VAL A 152 -13.23 -16.53 0.12
C VAL A 152 -13.12 -15.06 -0.23
N LYS A 153 -14.08 -14.57 -1.02
CA LYS A 153 -14.21 -13.16 -1.41
C LYS A 153 -15.37 -12.53 -0.67
N TYR A 154 -15.13 -11.36 -0.11
CA TYR A 154 -16.15 -10.65 0.64
C TYR A 154 -16.00 -9.13 0.51
N SER A 155 -16.91 -8.40 1.12
CA SER A 155 -16.83 -6.93 1.14
C SER A 155 -16.93 -6.42 2.55
N ILE A 156 -16.19 -5.34 2.83
CA ILE A 156 -16.24 -4.62 4.08
C ILE A 156 -16.94 -3.28 3.85
N ILE A 157 -17.86 -2.95 4.76
CA ILE A 157 -18.56 -1.66 4.81
C ILE A 157 -17.76 -0.75 5.74
N LEU A 158 -17.00 0.17 5.18
CA LEU A 158 -16.03 1.01 5.91
C LEU A 158 -16.70 1.93 6.95
N SER A 159 -17.96 2.33 6.75
CA SER A 159 -18.70 3.11 7.74
C SER A 159 -18.91 2.36 9.07
N GLN A 160 -18.76 1.04 9.08
CA GLN A 160 -18.81 0.23 10.30
C GLN A 160 -17.43 0.03 10.96
N CYS A 161 -16.36 0.57 10.33
CA CYS A 161 -14.99 0.39 10.78
C CYS A 161 -14.40 1.64 11.45
N THR A 162 -15.23 2.62 11.82
CA THR A 162 -14.76 3.92 12.34
C THR A 162 -13.90 3.81 13.59
N ASN A 163 -14.15 2.81 14.44
CA ASN A 163 -13.39 2.56 15.67
C ASN A 163 -11.95 2.06 15.41
N PHE A 164 -11.65 1.67 14.18
CA PHE A 164 -10.35 1.14 13.77
C PHE A 164 -9.53 2.17 12.97
N ILE A 165 -10.06 3.39 12.80
CA ILE A 165 -9.33 4.46 12.11
C ILE A 165 -8.12 4.86 12.94
N VAL A 166 -6.98 4.98 12.26
CA VAL A 166 -5.72 5.44 12.84
C VAL A 166 -5.12 6.56 12.01
N ASP A 167 -4.37 7.43 12.66
CA ASP A 167 -3.69 8.52 11.99
C ASP A 167 -2.54 8.01 11.12
N GLU A 168 -2.30 8.69 10.00
CA GLU A 168 -1.21 8.36 9.08
C GLU A 168 0.16 8.35 9.78
N GLU A 169 0.37 9.23 10.75
CA GLU A 169 1.61 9.32 11.52
C GLU A 169 1.94 8.01 12.24
N ILE A 170 0.94 7.36 12.84
CA ILE A 170 1.09 6.05 13.51
C ILE A 170 1.56 4.98 12.51
N ILE A 171 1.01 5.03 11.29
CA ILE A 171 1.42 4.10 10.24
C ILE A 171 2.87 4.36 9.84
N LEU A 172 3.20 5.62 9.53
CA LEU A 172 4.56 5.99 9.12
C LEU A 172 5.59 5.63 10.20
N GLU A 173 5.28 5.86 11.48
CA GLU A 173 6.15 5.43 12.59
C GLU A 173 6.34 3.91 12.68
N THR A 174 5.33 3.15 12.25
CA THR A 174 5.39 1.68 12.26
C THR A 174 6.19 1.13 11.09
N ILE A 175 6.03 1.71 9.90
CA ILE A 175 6.63 1.17 8.66
C ILE A 175 7.98 1.78 8.33
N ILE A 176 8.29 2.99 8.83
CA ILE A 176 9.59 3.62 8.65
C ILE A 176 10.49 3.25 9.83
N PRO A 177 11.60 2.53 9.61
CA PRO A 177 12.53 2.21 10.67
C PRO A 177 13.07 3.49 11.33
N LYS A 178 12.96 3.59 12.65
CA LYS A 178 13.61 4.70 13.37
C LYS A 178 15.12 4.60 13.13
N GLN A 179 15.73 5.67 12.64
CA GLN A 179 17.18 5.74 12.55
C GLN A 179 17.74 5.56 13.99
N ILE A 180 18.45 4.47 14.20
CA ILE A 180 19.17 4.27 15.45
C ILE A 180 20.42 5.15 15.35
N ASP A 181 20.41 6.29 16.03
CA ASP A 181 21.61 7.11 16.22
C ASP A 181 22.64 6.30 17.01
N PHE A 182 23.53 5.61 16.32
CA PHE A 182 24.71 5.02 16.92
C PHE A 182 25.63 6.16 17.39
N LYS A 183 25.39 6.69 18.58
CA LYS A 183 26.39 7.50 19.28
C LYS A 183 27.54 6.59 19.66
N TRP A 184 28.61 6.65 18.88
CA TRP A 184 29.90 6.08 19.32
C TRP A 184 30.32 6.84 20.57
N THR A 185 30.14 6.23 21.73
CA THR A 185 30.80 6.69 22.94
C THR A 185 32.29 6.32 22.81
N THR A 186 33.08 7.28 22.36
CA THR A 186 34.55 7.17 22.52
C THR A 186 34.83 7.11 23.99
N ARG A 187 35.17 5.92 24.48
CA ARG A 187 35.79 5.75 25.81
C ARG A 187 37.22 6.30 25.69
N ASN A 188 37.48 7.41 26.38
CA ASN A 188 38.82 7.85 26.72
C ASN A 188 39.47 6.91 27.71
#